data_7fb246b6e679a07a76070f44fbf53ca8
#
_entry.id   7fb246b6e679a07a76070f44fbf53ca8
#
_cell.length_a   1.000
_cell.length_b   1.000
_cell.length_c   1.000
_cell.angle_alpha   90.00
_cell.angle_beta   90.00
_cell.angle_gamma   90.00
#
_symmetry.space_group_name_H-M   'P 1'
#
loop_
_entity.id
_entity.type
_entity.pdbx_description
1 polymer ?
#
loop_
_entity_poly.entity_id
_entity_poly.type
_entity_poly.pdbx_seq_one_letter_code
_entity_poly.pdbx_strand_id
1 'polypeptide(L)'
;KNPLGAAAGYGTTFNLDRQLTSTLLGFDGPTENVTDPITQRWEPETELAYDVAVMMDHLSTMAQTFILLSTREFNMVRLNDRHCTGSSIMPQKRNPCSLEVIKAKTSFAHGMLVSLLFAGKSLFMGYNRDTQWTKYWIMDLVDESKPALSVMTEVIRLLQVNKTQMLKQAEEEFGGATSLMEWMVRQGPLPLRKAKMVVEKAVKYSEKEGKGKVSYQSLKKALTEMKVPLSITKKNVEEMQRPEKILAQTSSMGTPSEKRIKENI
;
A
#
# COMPACT_ATOMS: atom_id res chain seq x y z
N LYS A 1 13.57 26.40 -6.51
CA LYS A 1 14.05 27.81 -6.66
C LYS A 1 14.38 28.41 -5.28
N ASN A 2 15.40 29.31 -5.23
CA ASN A 2 15.87 29.96 -4.00
C ASN A 2 15.06 31.26 -3.74
N PRO A 3 14.37 31.39 -2.60
CA PRO A 3 13.62 32.61 -2.26
C PRO A 3 14.49 33.72 -1.64
N LEU A 4 15.73 33.43 -1.23
CA LEU A 4 16.56 34.35 -0.51
C LEU A 4 16.94 35.59 -1.33
N GLY A 5 17.14 36.71 -0.65
CA GLY A 5 17.44 38.00 -1.27
C GLY A 5 16.22 38.74 -1.83
N ALA A 6 15.01 38.22 -1.62
CA ALA A 6 13.76 38.91 -1.98
C ALA A 6 13.36 40.02 -0.99
N ALA A 7 14.11 40.22 0.09
CA ALA A 7 13.78 41.05 1.23
C ALA A 7 12.38 40.68 1.81
N ALA A 8 11.56 41.65 2.17
CA ALA A 8 10.19 41.36 2.63
C ALA A 8 9.20 41.15 1.46
N GLY A 9 9.69 40.64 0.29
CA GLY A 9 8.92 40.31 -0.86
C GLY A 9 8.89 41.35 -1.99
N TYR A 10 9.59 42.45 -1.83
CA TYR A 10 9.59 43.55 -2.81
C TYR A 10 11.00 43.91 -3.29
N GLY A 11 12.00 43.13 -2.91
CA GLY A 11 13.39 43.39 -3.23
C GLY A 11 14.05 44.46 -2.29
N THR A 12 15.26 44.84 -2.64
CA THR A 12 16.08 45.82 -1.87
C THR A 12 16.89 46.65 -2.82
N THR A 13 17.29 47.85 -2.34
CA THR A 13 18.21 48.73 -3.06
C THR A 13 19.67 48.27 -2.98
N PHE A 14 20.01 47.31 -2.13
CA PHE A 14 21.30 46.65 -2.13
C PHE A 14 21.50 45.76 -3.34
N ASN A 15 22.67 45.83 -3.95
CA ASN A 15 23.01 44.95 -5.08
C ASN A 15 23.38 43.54 -4.57
N LEU A 16 22.40 42.68 -4.41
CA LEU A 16 22.58 41.29 -3.95
C LEU A 16 22.79 40.33 -5.13
N ASP A 17 23.81 39.50 -5.03
CA ASP A 17 23.97 38.37 -5.99
C ASP A 17 23.15 37.18 -5.55
N ARG A 18 21.90 37.15 -6.00
CA ARG A 18 20.96 36.04 -5.75
C ARG A 18 21.35 34.74 -6.48
N GLN A 19 22.06 34.87 -7.61
CA GLN A 19 22.53 33.70 -8.36
C GLN A 19 23.62 32.96 -7.60
N LEU A 20 24.60 33.70 -7.05
CA LEU A 20 25.64 33.14 -6.20
C LEU A 20 25.06 32.40 -5.00
N THR A 21 24.13 33.04 -4.30
CA THR A 21 23.43 32.41 -3.14
C THR A 21 22.71 31.12 -3.54
N SER A 22 22.04 31.12 -4.69
CA SER A 22 21.37 29.92 -5.22
C SER A 22 22.35 28.78 -5.51
N THR A 23 23.46 29.10 -6.15
CA THR A 23 24.52 28.13 -6.48
C THR A 23 25.16 27.54 -5.22
N LEU A 24 25.48 28.36 -4.25
CA LEU A 24 26.10 27.92 -2.98
C LEU A 24 25.19 27.02 -2.14
N LEU A 25 23.87 27.21 -2.25
CA LEU A 25 22.86 26.40 -1.55
C LEU A 25 22.35 25.20 -2.36
N GLY A 26 22.83 25.02 -3.59
CA GLY A 26 22.44 23.90 -4.43
C GLY A 26 21.05 24.02 -5.07
N PHE A 27 20.50 25.24 -5.18
CA PHE A 27 19.26 25.48 -5.91
C PHE A 27 19.51 25.63 -7.42
N ASP A 28 18.51 25.33 -8.26
CA ASP A 28 18.56 25.53 -9.71
C ASP A 28 18.64 27.01 -10.14
N GLY A 29 18.37 27.92 -9.21
CA GLY A 29 18.42 29.37 -9.41
C GLY A 29 17.49 30.11 -8.47
N PRO A 30 17.53 31.45 -8.45
CA PRO A 30 16.63 32.25 -7.63
C PRO A 30 15.19 32.22 -8.20
N THR A 31 14.21 32.53 -7.36
CA THR A 31 12.86 32.87 -7.82
C THR A 31 12.92 34.11 -8.72
N GLU A 32 12.22 34.07 -9.84
CA GLU A 32 12.25 35.14 -10.83
C GLU A 32 11.55 36.42 -10.34
N ASN A 33 10.42 36.24 -9.66
CA ASN A 33 9.64 37.32 -9.07
C ASN A 33 9.84 37.34 -7.56
N VAL A 34 10.40 38.43 -7.03
CA VAL A 34 10.67 38.58 -5.58
C VAL A 34 9.40 38.65 -4.72
N THR A 35 8.24 38.94 -5.31
CA THR A 35 6.96 38.98 -4.61
C THR A 35 6.35 37.59 -4.44
N ASP A 36 6.77 36.64 -5.27
CA ASP A 36 6.26 35.26 -5.27
C ASP A 36 6.55 34.53 -3.95
N PRO A 37 7.78 34.47 -3.44
CA PRO A 37 8.07 33.71 -2.20
C PRO A 37 7.31 34.21 -0.97
N ILE A 38 6.96 35.47 -0.91
CA ILE A 38 6.24 36.03 0.24
C ILE A 38 4.72 35.81 0.13
N THR A 39 4.21 35.77 -1.10
CA THR A 39 2.80 35.50 -1.40
C THR A 39 2.48 34.01 -1.24
N GLN A 40 3.36 33.16 -1.74
CA GLN A 40 3.15 31.72 -1.84
C GLN A 40 3.87 30.90 -0.76
N ARG A 41 4.25 31.52 0.36
CA ARG A 41 5.02 30.83 1.41
C ARG A 41 4.30 29.65 2.07
N TRP A 42 3.00 29.51 1.87
CA TRP A 42 2.20 28.38 2.34
C TRP A 42 2.32 27.15 1.42
N GLU A 43 2.74 27.31 0.17
CA GLU A 43 2.81 26.21 -0.81
C GLU A 43 3.81 25.11 -0.44
N PRO A 44 5.09 25.41 -0.05
CA PRO A 44 6.03 24.37 0.34
C PRO A 44 5.57 23.56 1.56
N GLU A 45 4.96 24.21 2.54
CA GLU A 45 4.39 23.54 3.70
C GLU A 45 3.21 22.63 3.32
N THR A 46 2.40 23.06 2.35
CA THR A 46 1.26 22.26 1.84
C THR A 46 1.75 21.08 1.03
N GLU A 47 2.76 21.24 0.19
CA GLU A 47 3.39 20.16 -0.56
C GLU A 47 3.95 19.09 0.38
N LEU A 48 4.72 19.50 1.40
CA LEU A 48 5.21 18.58 2.43
C LEU A 48 4.05 17.89 3.18
N ALA A 49 3.00 18.62 3.50
CA ALA A 49 1.85 18.06 4.21
C ALA A 49 1.10 17.03 3.33
N TYR A 50 1.03 17.24 2.02
CA TYR A 50 0.50 16.26 1.08
C TYR A 50 1.31 14.97 1.09
N ASP A 51 2.64 15.06 1.00
CA ASP A 51 3.52 13.90 1.02
C ASP A 51 3.39 13.11 2.32
N VAL A 52 3.35 13.83 3.45
CA VAL A 52 3.13 13.21 4.77
C VAL A 52 1.76 12.53 4.85
N ALA A 53 0.70 13.16 4.36
CA ALA A 53 -0.65 12.58 4.37
C ALA A 53 -0.72 11.29 3.54
N VAL A 54 -0.13 11.29 2.33
CA VAL A 54 -0.06 10.09 1.47
C VAL A 54 0.77 8.98 2.12
N MET A 55 1.91 9.32 2.72
CA MET A 55 2.70 8.36 3.50
C MET A 55 1.87 7.74 4.64
N MET A 56 1.14 8.56 5.38
CA MET A 56 0.29 8.08 6.47
C MET A 56 -0.87 7.21 5.98
N ASP A 57 -1.43 7.44 4.80
CA ASP A 57 -2.41 6.57 4.16
C ASP A 57 -1.85 5.18 3.87
N HIS A 58 -0.62 5.09 3.36
CA HIS A 58 0.05 3.81 3.17
C HIS A 58 0.26 3.07 4.50
N LEU A 59 0.71 3.77 5.54
CA LEU A 59 0.88 3.18 6.87
C LEU A 59 -0.46 2.75 7.47
N SER A 60 -1.52 3.52 7.27
CA SER A 60 -2.89 3.20 7.71
C SER A 60 -3.43 1.94 7.01
N THR A 61 -3.20 1.82 5.71
CA THR A 61 -3.58 0.63 4.93
C THR A 61 -2.84 -0.61 5.43
N MET A 62 -1.54 -0.50 5.67
CA MET A 62 -0.73 -1.58 6.24
C MET A 62 -1.20 -1.94 7.66
N ALA A 63 -1.47 -0.94 8.50
CA ALA A 63 -1.99 -1.13 9.84
C ALA A 63 -3.34 -1.89 9.83
N GLN A 64 -4.28 -1.46 8.99
CA GLN A 64 -5.57 -2.13 8.85
C GLN A 64 -5.42 -3.58 8.38
N THR A 65 -4.49 -3.82 7.44
CA THR A 65 -4.20 -5.18 6.96
C THR A 65 -3.70 -6.07 8.09
N PHE A 66 -2.72 -5.62 8.89
CA PHE A 66 -2.22 -6.41 10.01
C PHE A 66 -3.23 -6.60 11.14
N ILE A 67 -4.08 -5.59 11.40
CA ILE A 67 -5.21 -5.74 12.33
C ILE A 67 -6.10 -6.88 11.87
N LEU A 68 -6.54 -6.87 10.63
CA LEU A 68 -7.42 -7.89 10.06
C LEU A 68 -6.78 -9.28 10.08
N LEU A 69 -5.55 -9.41 9.58
CA LEU A 69 -4.84 -10.68 9.51
C LEU A 69 -4.50 -11.25 10.91
N SER A 70 -4.47 -10.41 11.95
CA SER A 70 -4.23 -10.83 13.33
C SER A 70 -5.49 -11.21 14.10
N THR A 71 -6.68 -11.02 13.54
CA THR A 71 -7.94 -11.46 14.17
C THR A 71 -7.97 -12.97 14.30
N ARG A 72 -8.85 -13.44 15.20
CA ARG A 72 -9.02 -14.86 15.47
C ARG A 72 -9.51 -15.65 14.25
N GLU A 73 -10.33 -14.99 13.45
CA GLU A 73 -10.93 -15.54 12.23
C GLU A 73 -9.88 -15.81 11.16
N PHE A 74 -8.97 -14.86 10.92
CA PHE A 74 -7.90 -15.02 9.95
C PHE A 74 -6.69 -15.76 10.51
N ASN A 75 -6.22 -15.38 11.69
CA ASN A 75 -5.08 -16.00 12.39
C ASN A 75 -3.83 -16.20 11.49
N MET A 76 -3.61 -15.29 10.56
CA MET A 76 -2.49 -15.35 9.61
C MET A 76 -1.21 -14.75 10.16
N VAL A 77 -1.34 -13.75 11.05
CA VAL A 77 -0.20 -13.11 11.72
C VAL A 77 -0.50 -12.95 13.21
N ARG A 78 0.55 -12.80 14.01
CA ARG A 78 0.47 -12.44 15.41
C ARG A 78 1.35 -11.23 15.68
N LEU A 79 0.75 -10.18 16.23
CA LEU A 79 1.47 -8.99 16.68
C LEU A 79 2.27 -9.30 17.96
N ASN A 80 3.42 -8.63 18.12
CA ASN A 80 4.16 -8.71 19.37
C ASN A 80 3.40 -7.97 20.49
N ASP A 81 3.53 -8.46 21.72
CA ASP A 81 2.84 -7.89 22.89
C ASP A 81 3.21 -6.42 23.16
N ARG A 82 4.39 -5.97 22.75
CA ARG A 82 4.80 -4.56 22.81
C ARG A 82 3.87 -3.62 22.05
N HIS A 83 3.20 -4.10 21.02
CA HIS A 83 2.29 -3.34 20.17
C HIS A 83 0.82 -3.59 20.51
N CYS A 84 0.56 -4.33 21.56
CA CYS A 84 -0.77 -4.66 22.03
C CYS A 84 -1.00 -4.16 23.45
N THR A 85 -2.20 -3.70 23.73
CA THR A 85 -2.64 -3.41 25.11
C THR A 85 -3.69 -4.41 25.56
N GLY A 86 -3.65 -4.73 26.83
CA GLY A 86 -4.65 -5.59 27.45
C GLY A 86 -5.98 -4.87 27.73
N SER A 87 -6.84 -5.54 28.45
CA SER A 87 -8.08 -5.00 29.01
C SER A 87 -8.02 -5.07 30.53
N SER A 88 -8.60 -4.08 31.20
CA SER A 88 -8.73 -4.08 32.66
C SER A 88 -9.65 -5.19 33.20
N ILE A 89 -10.51 -5.76 32.33
CA ILE A 89 -11.52 -6.75 32.70
C ILE A 89 -11.29 -8.11 32.02
N MET A 90 -10.83 -8.10 30.76
CA MET A 90 -10.65 -9.32 29.96
C MET A 90 -9.18 -9.69 29.87
N PRO A 91 -8.68 -10.67 30.63
CA PRO A 91 -7.25 -11.01 30.70
C PRO A 91 -6.70 -11.58 29.37
N GLN A 92 -7.54 -12.11 28.51
CA GLN A 92 -7.17 -12.66 27.21
C GLN A 92 -7.16 -11.64 26.09
N LYS A 93 -7.68 -10.39 26.32
CA LYS A 93 -7.81 -9.40 25.27
C LYS A 93 -6.48 -8.77 24.91
N ARG A 94 -6.23 -8.67 23.63
CA ARG A 94 -5.04 -8.04 23.03
C ARG A 94 -5.52 -7.08 21.96
N ASN A 95 -5.45 -5.79 22.25
CA ASN A 95 -5.84 -4.74 21.32
C ASN A 95 -4.60 -4.29 20.52
N PRO A 96 -4.66 -4.18 19.19
CA PRO A 96 -3.53 -3.77 18.35
C PRO A 96 -3.31 -2.25 18.39
N CYS A 97 -3.15 -1.68 19.58
CA CYS A 97 -3.22 -0.23 19.83
C CYS A 97 -2.20 0.57 19.03
N SER A 98 -0.98 0.06 18.83
CA SER A 98 0.00 0.77 18.01
C SER A 98 -0.49 1.01 16.58
N LEU A 99 -1.17 0.02 16.01
CA LEU A 99 -1.75 0.11 14.65
C LEU A 99 -2.99 1.01 14.62
N GLU A 100 -3.82 0.92 15.65
CA GLU A 100 -5.03 1.78 15.76
C GLU A 100 -4.63 3.26 15.89
N VAL A 101 -3.57 3.58 16.65
CA VAL A 101 -3.05 4.94 16.78
C VAL A 101 -2.49 5.46 15.45
N ILE A 102 -1.77 4.65 14.67
CA ILE A 102 -1.30 5.05 13.33
C ILE A 102 -2.49 5.45 12.45
N LYS A 103 -3.57 4.68 12.46
CA LYS A 103 -4.79 5.00 11.71
C LYS A 103 -5.45 6.30 12.16
N ALA A 104 -5.52 6.53 13.48
CA ALA A 104 -6.06 7.77 14.02
C ALA A 104 -5.22 9.00 13.61
N LYS A 105 -3.89 8.89 13.67
CA LYS A 105 -2.97 9.95 13.26
C LYS A 105 -3.02 10.26 11.76
N THR A 106 -3.42 9.31 10.93
CA THR A 106 -3.70 9.56 9.51
C THR A 106 -4.81 10.59 9.31
N SER A 107 -5.88 10.51 10.10
CA SER A 107 -6.96 11.51 10.04
C SER A 107 -6.48 12.91 10.46
N PHE A 108 -5.57 12.99 11.44
CA PHE A 108 -4.93 14.25 11.83
C PHE A 108 -4.11 14.82 10.67
N ALA A 109 -3.32 14.00 9.97
CA ALA A 109 -2.52 14.43 8.82
C ALA A 109 -3.39 15.04 7.71
N HIS A 110 -4.51 14.41 7.38
CA HIS A 110 -5.48 14.97 6.44
C HIS A 110 -6.07 16.31 6.91
N GLY A 111 -6.40 16.43 8.20
CA GLY A 111 -6.90 17.67 8.77
C GLY A 111 -5.90 18.82 8.63
N MET A 112 -4.62 18.55 8.88
CA MET A 112 -3.54 19.55 8.72
C MET A 112 -3.32 19.94 7.26
N LEU A 113 -3.32 19.00 6.33
CA LEU A 113 -3.25 19.29 4.89
C LEU A 113 -4.39 20.22 4.44
N VAL A 114 -5.61 19.92 4.85
CA VAL A 114 -6.78 20.77 4.53
C VAL A 114 -6.60 22.18 5.14
N SER A 115 -6.13 22.29 6.38
CA SER A 115 -5.87 23.57 7.05
C SER A 115 -4.83 24.42 6.30
N LEU A 116 -3.75 23.79 5.83
CA LEU A 116 -2.71 24.44 5.03
C LEU A 116 -3.23 24.93 3.68
N LEU A 117 -4.03 24.11 2.97
CA LEU A 117 -4.70 24.52 1.73
C LEU A 117 -5.60 25.73 1.95
N PHE A 118 -6.33 25.78 3.05
CA PHE A 118 -7.21 26.91 3.38
C PHE A 118 -6.42 28.17 3.78
N ALA A 119 -5.20 28.04 4.31
CA ALA A 119 -4.35 29.19 4.60
C ALA A 119 -4.01 30.02 3.35
N GLY A 120 -3.89 29.36 2.18
CA GLY A 120 -3.67 30.02 0.89
C GLY A 120 -4.90 30.66 0.26
N LYS A 121 -6.11 30.42 0.82
CA LYS A 121 -7.35 30.87 0.22
C LYS A 121 -7.55 32.37 0.38
N SER A 122 -7.79 33.06 -0.74
CA SER A 122 -8.23 34.47 -0.77
C SER A 122 -7.23 35.44 -0.13
N LEU A 123 -5.95 35.14 -0.16
CA LEU A 123 -4.91 36.04 0.32
C LEU A 123 -4.71 37.22 -0.64
N PHE A 124 -4.32 38.35 -0.08
CA PHE A 124 -3.82 39.49 -0.84
C PHE A 124 -2.39 39.21 -1.31
N MET A 125 -2.02 39.66 -2.49
CA MET A 125 -0.65 39.49 -3.01
C MET A 125 0.35 40.22 -2.11
N GLY A 126 1.41 39.52 -1.69
CA GLY A 126 2.42 40.00 -0.76
C GLY A 126 2.33 39.34 0.60
N TYR A 127 2.77 40.06 1.64
CA TYR A 127 2.83 39.51 3.00
C TYR A 127 1.46 39.41 3.64
N ASN A 128 1.12 38.20 4.11
CA ASN A 128 -0.10 37.92 4.88
C ASN A 128 0.24 37.25 6.22
N ARG A 129 -0.41 37.69 7.28
CA ARG A 129 -0.23 37.11 8.62
C ARG A 129 -0.70 35.65 8.70
N ASP A 130 -1.73 35.32 7.97
CA ASP A 130 -2.29 33.96 7.87
C ASP A 130 -1.22 32.93 7.55
N THR A 131 -0.35 33.22 6.58
CA THR A 131 0.72 32.31 6.16
C THR A 131 1.88 32.17 7.18
N GLN A 132 1.92 33.00 8.23
CA GLN A 132 2.85 32.77 9.33
C GLN A 132 2.44 31.63 10.24
N TRP A 133 1.16 31.27 10.26
CA TRP A 133 0.64 30.21 11.11
C TRP A 133 0.93 28.81 10.56
N THR A 134 1.14 28.68 9.25
CA THR A 134 1.44 27.42 8.58
C THR A 134 2.63 26.67 9.16
N LYS A 135 3.64 27.38 9.67
CA LYS A 135 4.81 26.78 10.31
C LYS A 135 4.48 25.94 11.55
N TYR A 136 3.47 26.34 12.32
CA TYR A 136 3.06 25.57 13.50
C TYR A 136 2.35 24.29 13.06
N TRP A 137 1.45 24.38 12.10
CA TRP A 137 0.71 23.24 11.59
C TRP A 137 1.63 22.20 10.95
N ILE A 138 2.64 22.64 10.19
CA ILE A 138 3.59 21.72 9.58
C ILE A 138 4.51 21.07 10.61
N MET A 139 4.93 21.81 11.64
CA MET A 139 5.73 21.25 12.72
C MET A 139 4.95 20.21 13.52
N ASP A 140 3.72 20.51 13.90
CA ASP A 140 2.84 19.57 14.59
C ASP A 140 2.58 18.33 13.72
N LEU A 141 2.35 18.51 12.41
CA LEU A 141 2.16 17.40 11.48
C LEU A 141 3.38 16.47 11.44
N VAL A 142 4.57 17.02 11.33
CA VAL A 142 5.81 16.23 11.28
C VAL A 142 6.05 15.52 12.61
N ASP A 143 5.91 16.20 13.72
CA ASP A 143 6.13 15.63 15.06
C ASP A 143 5.14 14.50 15.38
N GLU A 144 3.88 14.65 14.98
CA GLU A 144 2.84 13.64 15.19
C GLU A 144 2.92 12.46 14.22
N SER A 145 3.45 12.66 13.02
CA SER A 145 3.52 11.63 11.97
C SER A 145 4.83 10.83 11.99
N LYS A 146 5.95 11.48 12.28
CA LYS A 146 7.30 10.86 12.28
C LYS A 146 7.39 9.55 13.09
N PRO A 147 6.83 9.43 14.31
CA PRO A 147 6.90 8.20 15.09
C PRO A 147 6.20 7.00 14.41
N ALA A 148 5.23 7.23 13.53
CA ALA A 148 4.48 6.16 12.88
C ALA A 148 5.38 5.25 12.02
N LEU A 149 6.40 5.81 11.36
CA LEU A 149 7.38 5.05 10.58
C LEU A 149 8.19 4.09 11.46
N SER A 150 8.70 4.58 12.58
CA SER A 150 9.49 3.77 13.51
C SER A 150 8.66 2.67 14.16
N VAL A 151 7.42 3.00 14.55
CA VAL A 151 6.48 2.02 15.14
C VAL A 151 6.12 0.95 14.11
N MET A 152 5.77 1.32 12.88
CA MET A 152 5.45 0.34 11.83
C MET A 152 6.65 -0.54 11.50
N THR A 153 7.85 0.02 11.43
CA THR A 153 9.09 -0.75 11.22
C THR A 153 9.28 -1.80 12.32
N GLU A 154 9.05 -1.43 13.58
CA GLU A 154 9.17 -2.39 14.68
C GLU A 154 8.05 -3.44 14.67
N VAL A 155 6.82 -3.06 14.32
CA VAL A 155 5.70 -3.99 14.12
C VAL A 155 6.09 -5.06 13.10
N ILE A 156 6.60 -4.66 11.94
CA ILE A 156 7.00 -5.60 10.87
C ILE A 156 8.15 -6.50 11.35
N ARG A 157 9.16 -5.93 11.99
CA ARG A 157 10.33 -6.68 12.49
C ARG A 157 9.97 -7.76 13.50
N LEU A 158 8.94 -7.52 14.32
CA LEU A 158 8.52 -8.43 15.40
C LEU A 158 7.29 -9.26 15.03
N LEU A 159 6.76 -9.11 13.82
CA LEU A 159 5.57 -9.82 13.35
C LEU A 159 5.84 -11.31 13.23
N GLN A 160 4.98 -12.11 13.84
CA GLN A 160 5.02 -13.56 13.71
C GLN A 160 4.02 -14.01 12.62
N VAL A 161 4.52 -14.72 11.63
CA VAL A 161 3.71 -15.22 10.50
C VAL A 161 3.28 -16.65 10.74
N ASN A 162 1.98 -16.93 10.69
CA ASN A 162 1.41 -18.26 10.74
C ASN A 162 1.38 -18.88 9.33
N LYS A 163 2.52 -19.40 8.90
CA LYS A 163 2.69 -19.97 7.56
C LYS A 163 1.70 -21.09 7.25
N THR A 164 1.39 -21.92 8.23
CA THR A 164 0.45 -23.06 8.07
C THR A 164 -0.95 -22.56 7.78
N GLN A 165 -1.42 -21.56 8.53
CA GLN A 165 -2.74 -20.99 8.32
C GLN A 165 -2.83 -20.23 6.98
N MET A 166 -1.79 -19.47 6.64
CA MET A 166 -1.73 -18.77 5.34
C MET A 166 -1.76 -19.74 4.16
N LEU A 167 -0.97 -20.83 4.24
CA LEU A 167 -0.98 -21.86 3.19
C LEU A 167 -2.34 -22.53 3.07
N LYS A 168 -2.94 -22.92 4.20
CA LYS A 168 -4.28 -23.49 4.24
C LYS A 168 -5.30 -22.59 3.54
N GLN A 169 -5.33 -21.31 3.85
CA GLN A 169 -6.25 -20.35 3.24
C GLN A 169 -5.97 -20.13 1.75
N ALA A 170 -4.69 -20.06 1.35
CA ALA A 170 -4.32 -19.95 -0.06
C ALA A 170 -4.69 -21.18 -0.89
N GLU A 171 -4.84 -22.33 -0.25
CA GLU A 171 -5.26 -23.58 -0.91
C GLU A 171 -6.78 -23.78 -0.99
N GLU A 172 -7.52 -23.06 -0.15
CA GLU A 172 -8.99 -23.13 -0.09
C GLU A 172 -9.63 -22.17 -1.12
N GLU A 173 -10.96 -22.22 -1.23
CA GLU A 173 -11.79 -21.30 -2.03
C GLU A 173 -11.36 -21.17 -3.51
N PHE A 174 -10.84 -22.25 -4.08
CA PHE A 174 -10.44 -22.30 -5.49
C PHE A 174 -9.35 -21.29 -5.90
N GLY A 175 -8.50 -20.87 -4.98
CA GLY A 175 -7.41 -19.92 -5.24
C GLY A 175 -6.50 -20.29 -6.43
N GLY A 176 -6.33 -21.60 -6.69
CA GLY A 176 -5.56 -22.12 -7.81
C GLY A 176 -6.32 -22.25 -9.15
N ALA A 177 -7.61 -21.97 -9.20
CA ALA A 177 -8.42 -22.20 -10.41
C ALA A 177 -7.97 -21.35 -11.61
N THR A 178 -7.54 -20.11 -11.38
CA THR A 178 -6.99 -19.23 -12.43
C THR A 178 -5.71 -19.81 -13.03
N SER A 179 -4.79 -20.28 -12.21
CA SER A 179 -3.54 -20.89 -12.68
C SER A 179 -3.79 -22.16 -13.48
N LEU A 180 -4.76 -22.97 -13.07
CA LEU A 180 -5.20 -24.14 -13.81
C LEU A 180 -5.77 -23.75 -15.19
N MET A 181 -6.58 -22.70 -15.26
CA MET A 181 -7.11 -22.16 -16.52
C MET A 181 -6.00 -21.68 -17.46
N GLU A 182 -5.04 -20.90 -16.94
CA GLU A 182 -3.90 -20.40 -17.71
C GLU A 182 -3.02 -21.54 -18.21
N TRP A 183 -2.81 -22.58 -17.39
CA TRP A 183 -2.09 -23.77 -17.80
C TRP A 183 -2.81 -24.48 -18.97
N MET A 184 -4.13 -24.61 -18.92
CA MET A 184 -4.92 -25.21 -20.02
C MET A 184 -4.76 -24.43 -21.34
N VAL A 185 -4.68 -23.11 -21.29
CA VAL A 185 -4.44 -22.26 -22.47
C VAL A 185 -3.02 -22.47 -23.02
N ARG A 186 -2.02 -22.62 -22.15
CA ARG A 186 -0.62 -22.84 -22.56
C ARG A 186 -0.39 -24.24 -23.16
N GLN A 187 -1.12 -25.26 -22.70
CA GLN A 187 -0.93 -26.63 -23.12
C GLN A 187 -1.74 -27.04 -24.37
N GLY A 188 -2.76 -26.28 -24.75
CA GLY A 188 -3.61 -26.58 -25.86
C GLY A 188 -4.04 -25.36 -26.66
N PRO A 189 -4.51 -25.53 -27.91
CA PRO A 189 -5.03 -24.44 -28.74
C PRO A 189 -6.41 -23.98 -28.23
N LEU A 190 -6.53 -23.74 -26.92
CA LEU A 190 -7.79 -23.40 -26.27
C LEU A 190 -7.86 -21.91 -26.01
N PRO A 191 -8.83 -21.19 -26.62
CA PRO A 191 -9.03 -19.78 -26.32
C PRO A 191 -9.30 -19.55 -24.83
N LEU A 192 -8.74 -18.50 -24.25
CA LEU A 192 -8.86 -18.14 -22.83
C LEU A 192 -10.31 -18.17 -22.33
N ARG A 193 -11.24 -17.60 -23.12
CA ARG A 193 -12.66 -17.59 -22.79
C ARG A 193 -13.25 -19.00 -22.65
N LYS A 194 -12.84 -19.92 -23.53
CA LYS A 194 -13.30 -21.32 -23.49
C LYS A 194 -12.72 -22.03 -22.26
N ALA A 195 -11.42 -21.83 -21.97
CA ALA A 195 -10.77 -22.37 -20.78
C ALA A 195 -11.45 -21.88 -19.50
N LYS A 196 -11.76 -20.57 -19.41
CA LYS A 196 -12.52 -19.99 -18.31
C LYS A 196 -13.84 -20.70 -18.08
N MET A 197 -14.65 -20.88 -19.13
CA MET A 197 -15.96 -21.54 -19.03
C MET A 197 -15.84 -22.99 -18.55
N VAL A 198 -14.81 -23.74 -18.99
CA VAL A 198 -14.54 -25.08 -18.51
C VAL A 198 -14.21 -25.13 -17.04
N VAL A 199 -13.28 -24.27 -16.60
CA VAL A 199 -12.86 -24.22 -15.20
C VAL A 199 -13.99 -23.73 -14.30
N GLU A 200 -14.76 -22.74 -14.71
CA GLU A 200 -15.93 -22.25 -13.99
C GLU A 200 -16.99 -23.37 -13.77
N LYS A 201 -17.20 -24.19 -14.78
CA LYS A 201 -18.08 -25.38 -14.67
C LYS A 201 -17.50 -26.43 -13.73
N ALA A 202 -16.18 -26.67 -13.80
CA ALA A 202 -15.49 -27.61 -12.92
C ALA A 202 -15.50 -27.15 -11.46
N VAL A 203 -15.35 -25.82 -11.20
CA VAL A 203 -15.53 -25.22 -9.87
C VAL A 203 -16.92 -25.56 -9.32
N LYS A 204 -17.99 -25.26 -10.06
CA LYS A 204 -19.37 -25.57 -9.65
C LYS A 204 -19.59 -27.05 -9.31
N TYR A 205 -18.92 -27.96 -10.00
CA TYR A 205 -18.99 -29.39 -9.68
C TYR A 205 -18.24 -29.74 -8.42
N SER A 206 -17.04 -29.17 -8.24
CA SER A 206 -16.24 -29.38 -7.04
C SER A 206 -16.88 -28.79 -5.78
N GLU A 207 -17.52 -27.61 -5.89
CA GLU A 207 -18.32 -27.01 -4.81
C GLU A 207 -19.46 -27.92 -4.35
N LYS A 208 -20.21 -28.51 -5.30
CA LYS A 208 -21.27 -29.49 -4.99
C LYS A 208 -20.75 -30.74 -4.30
N GLU A 209 -19.48 -31.07 -4.50
CA GLU A 209 -18.79 -32.19 -3.83
C GLU A 209 -18.18 -31.76 -2.46
N GLY A 210 -18.39 -30.53 -2.02
CA GLY A 210 -17.82 -29.98 -0.77
C GLY A 210 -16.31 -29.78 -0.81
N LYS A 211 -15.71 -29.59 -1.99
CA LYS A 211 -14.26 -29.39 -2.18
C LYS A 211 -13.93 -27.92 -2.36
N GLY A 212 -12.85 -27.47 -1.75
CA GLY A 212 -12.29 -26.12 -1.92
C GLY A 212 -11.31 -25.96 -3.09
N LYS A 213 -11.09 -27.03 -3.88
CA LYS A 213 -10.20 -27.05 -5.05
C LYS A 213 -10.89 -27.75 -6.24
N VAL A 214 -10.51 -27.40 -7.46
CA VAL A 214 -11.00 -28.11 -8.64
C VAL A 214 -10.48 -29.54 -8.64
N SER A 215 -11.39 -30.51 -8.60
CA SER A 215 -11.02 -31.92 -8.65
C SER A 215 -10.78 -32.40 -10.09
N TYR A 216 -9.93 -33.40 -10.23
CA TYR A 216 -9.70 -34.04 -11.55
C TYR A 216 -10.99 -34.55 -12.19
N GLN A 217 -11.89 -35.17 -11.40
CA GLN A 217 -13.16 -35.68 -11.87
C GLN A 217 -14.07 -34.56 -12.35
N SER A 218 -14.19 -33.48 -11.57
CA SER A 218 -15.00 -32.34 -11.95
C SER A 218 -14.49 -31.66 -13.21
N LEU A 219 -13.16 -31.51 -13.36
CA LEU A 219 -12.55 -30.91 -14.55
C LEU A 219 -12.77 -31.84 -15.79
N LYS A 220 -12.52 -33.13 -15.64
CA LYS A 220 -12.74 -34.12 -16.71
C LYS A 220 -14.19 -34.11 -17.19
N LYS A 221 -15.15 -34.06 -16.27
CA LYS A 221 -16.57 -33.97 -16.58
C LYS A 221 -16.88 -32.67 -17.36
N ALA A 222 -16.38 -31.54 -16.90
CA ALA A 222 -16.56 -30.25 -17.59
C ALA A 222 -15.97 -30.25 -19.02
N LEU A 223 -14.77 -30.80 -19.20
CA LEU A 223 -14.13 -30.95 -20.51
C LEU A 223 -14.99 -31.82 -21.47
N THR A 224 -15.50 -32.95 -20.99
CA THR A 224 -16.34 -33.85 -21.79
C THR A 224 -17.64 -33.17 -22.22
N GLU A 225 -18.35 -32.55 -21.29
CA GLU A 225 -19.63 -31.89 -21.58
C GLU A 225 -19.48 -30.68 -22.52
N MET A 226 -18.34 -29.98 -22.43
CA MET A 226 -18.06 -28.83 -23.30
C MET A 226 -17.35 -29.21 -24.60
N LYS A 227 -17.15 -30.51 -24.85
CA LYS A 227 -16.48 -31.06 -26.04
C LYS A 227 -15.11 -30.44 -26.29
N VAL A 228 -14.30 -30.30 -25.21
CA VAL A 228 -12.94 -29.77 -25.27
C VAL A 228 -11.95 -30.95 -25.29
N PRO A 229 -11.21 -31.16 -26.38
CA PRO A 229 -10.26 -32.27 -26.53
C PRO A 229 -8.92 -31.90 -25.87
N LEU A 230 -8.89 -31.80 -24.54
CA LEU A 230 -7.67 -31.54 -23.78
C LEU A 230 -7.36 -32.77 -22.91
N SER A 231 -6.18 -33.36 -23.14
CA SER A 231 -5.66 -34.40 -22.25
C SER A 231 -5.07 -33.80 -21.00
N ILE A 232 -5.57 -34.22 -19.85
CA ILE A 232 -5.11 -33.72 -18.54
C ILE A 232 -4.96 -34.90 -17.58
N THR A 233 -3.92 -34.85 -16.75
CA THR A 233 -3.69 -35.86 -15.71
C THR A 233 -4.12 -35.35 -14.35
N LYS A 234 -4.39 -36.25 -13.41
CA LYS A 234 -4.67 -35.88 -12.02
C LYS A 234 -3.53 -35.06 -11.42
N LYS A 235 -2.28 -35.44 -11.70
CA LYS A 235 -1.09 -34.75 -11.27
C LYS A 235 -1.06 -33.30 -11.76
N ASN A 236 -1.38 -33.04 -13.03
CA ASN A 236 -1.44 -31.68 -13.57
C ASN A 236 -2.47 -30.83 -12.83
N VAL A 237 -3.67 -31.37 -12.59
CA VAL A 237 -4.73 -30.63 -11.88
C VAL A 237 -4.31 -30.26 -10.46
N GLU A 238 -3.67 -31.17 -9.74
CA GLU A 238 -3.23 -30.95 -8.37
C GLU A 238 -2.05 -29.97 -8.31
N GLU A 239 -1.03 -30.14 -9.16
CA GLU A 239 0.17 -29.31 -9.16
C GLU A 239 -0.10 -27.86 -9.59
N MET A 240 -0.95 -27.63 -10.58
CA MET A 240 -1.24 -26.27 -11.09
C MET A 240 -2.08 -25.43 -10.14
N GLN A 241 -2.66 -26.03 -9.12
CA GLN A 241 -3.40 -25.33 -8.07
C GLN A 241 -2.59 -25.12 -6.78
N ARG A 242 -1.34 -25.58 -6.71
CA ARG A 242 -0.49 -25.38 -5.53
C ARG A 242 0.05 -23.96 -5.47
N PRO A 243 -0.15 -23.22 -4.35
CA PRO A 243 0.31 -21.84 -4.20
C PRO A 243 1.80 -21.65 -4.50
N GLU A 244 2.66 -22.57 -4.05
CA GLU A 244 4.11 -22.49 -4.27
C GLU A 244 4.47 -22.61 -5.76
N LYS A 245 3.74 -23.45 -6.49
CA LYS A 245 3.94 -23.61 -7.95
C LYS A 245 3.46 -22.37 -8.71
N ILE A 246 2.34 -21.78 -8.28
CA ILE A 246 1.80 -20.55 -8.84
C ILE A 246 2.82 -19.43 -8.68
N LEU A 247 3.31 -19.21 -7.45
CA LEU A 247 4.32 -18.17 -7.16
C LEU A 247 5.60 -18.39 -7.95
N ALA A 248 6.10 -19.62 -8.05
CA ALA A 248 7.31 -19.93 -8.80
C ALA A 248 7.18 -19.67 -10.32
N GLN A 249 5.96 -19.75 -10.88
CA GLN A 249 5.68 -19.50 -12.30
C GLN A 249 5.42 -18.02 -12.62
N THR A 250 5.19 -17.17 -11.61
CA THR A 250 5.00 -15.73 -11.78
C THR A 250 6.35 -15.04 -12.03
N SER A 251 6.69 -14.78 -13.30
CA SER A 251 8.02 -14.31 -13.70
C SER A 251 8.09 -12.85 -14.15
N SER A 252 6.93 -12.21 -14.37
CA SER A 252 6.88 -10.79 -14.79
C SER A 252 7.48 -9.87 -13.73
N MET A 253 8.00 -8.71 -14.16
CA MET A 253 8.54 -7.70 -13.25
C MET A 253 7.47 -7.25 -12.25
N GLY A 254 7.84 -7.11 -10.97
CA GLY A 254 6.95 -6.66 -9.90
C GLY A 254 5.99 -7.74 -9.35
N THR A 255 6.05 -8.98 -9.83
CA THR A 255 5.23 -10.08 -9.30
C THR A 255 5.77 -10.62 -7.97
N PRO A 256 4.92 -11.25 -7.13
CA PRO A 256 5.29 -11.69 -5.78
C PRO A 256 6.12 -12.98 -5.74
N SER A 257 6.80 -13.38 -6.82
CA SER A 257 7.72 -14.52 -6.76
C SER A 257 8.96 -14.20 -5.94
N GLU A 258 9.50 -15.20 -5.25
CA GLU A 258 10.68 -15.01 -4.37
C GLU A 258 11.86 -14.35 -5.11
N LYS A 259 12.08 -14.73 -6.37
CA LYS A 259 13.11 -14.14 -7.22
C LYS A 259 12.88 -12.64 -7.41
N ARG A 260 11.66 -12.24 -7.77
CA ARG A 260 11.34 -10.83 -8.04
C ARG A 260 11.32 -9.97 -6.79
N ILE A 261 10.88 -10.53 -5.67
CA ILE A 261 10.95 -9.82 -4.37
C ILE A 261 12.42 -9.54 -4.01
N LYS A 262 13.32 -10.53 -4.17
CA LYS A 262 14.75 -10.34 -3.88
C LYS A 262 15.45 -9.34 -4.82
N GLU A 263 14.98 -9.19 -6.04
CA GLU A 263 15.50 -8.19 -7.00
C GLU A 263 15.08 -6.75 -6.65
N ASN A 264 14.02 -6.57 -5.84
CA ASN A 264 13.44 -5.26 -5.47
C ASN A 264 13.85 -4.80 -4.06
N ILE A 265 14.54 -5.62 -3.27
CA ILE A 265 15.09 -5.30 -1.95
C ILE A 265 16.60 -5.03 -2.06
#